data_3da0670e4b509ec1de004af66e6c3994
#
_entry.id   3da0670e4b509ec1de004af66e6c3994
#
_cell.length_a   1.000
_cell.length_b   1.000
_cell.length_c   1.000
_cell.angle_alpha   90.00
_cell.angle_beta   90.00
_cell.angle_gamma   90.00
#
_symmetry.space_group_name_H-M   'P 1'
#
loop_
_entity.id
_entity.type
_entity.pdbx_description
1 polymer ?
#
loop_
_entity_poly.entity_id
_entity_poly.type
_entity_poly.pdbx_seq_one_letter_code
_entity_poly.pdbx_strand_id
1 'polypeptide(L)'
;MTLDPAVKELLARSAPPEAPATPPTAAELRAAFAASWRRPEKVEPVASVTDHVLPSGVRVRVYLPRVSGPVPAFVWIHGGGWTIGSIDENEVASRTVCNVAKVAVVAVDYRLAPENPFPAAPDDCYAVVEWLARGGAGDAVDAARIAIGGESAGGNLSTVVSMMSRDRRGPELAAQVLICPVYAHPDDGFGSYVDFADGFGMTAGAMRFFFEQYVSDPAQLDDPYLLPLRASDLTRLPPALVLTAEYDVLRDEGEEFARRLAEAGVKVEMTRYSGQIHGFYGLYTDLSASPRSHRHVANFLTRVFG
;
A
#
# COMPACT_ATOMS: atom_id res chain seq x y z
N MET A 1 6.49 -26.15 -3.45
CA MET A 1 6.00 -24.91 -2.81
C MET A 1 4.88 -25.29 -1.86
N THR A 2 4.90 -24.82 -0.62
CA THR A 2 3.94 -25.25 0.41
C THR A 2 3.43 -23.99 1.13
N LEU A 3 2.11 -23.84 1.21
CA LEU A 3 1.48 -22.79 2.02
C LEU A 3 1.97 -22.84 3.46
N ASP A 4 2.19 -21.69 4.06
CA ASP A 4 2.43 -21.58 5.51
C ASP A 4 1.24 -22.23 6.26
N PRO A 5 1.48 -23.07 7.29
CA PRO A 5 0.41 -23.73 8.03
C PRO A 5 -0.66 -22.76 8.57
N ALA A 6 -0.25 -21.58 9.07
CA ALA A 6 -1.19 -20.57 9.57
C ALA A 6 -2.04 -19.96 8.43
N VAL A 7 -1.45 -19.76 7.24
CA VAL A 7 -2.18 -19.35 6.05
C VAL A 7 -3.21 -20.39 5.64
N LYS A 8 -2.83 -21.67 5.63
CA LYS A 8 -3.74 -22.75 5.30
C LYS A 8 -4.93 -22.83 6.26
N GLU A 9 -4.68 -22.64 7.55
CA GLU A 9 -5.74 -22.58 8.57
C GLU A 9 -6.63 -21.36 8.40
N LEU A 10 -6.05 -20.18 8.11
CA LEU A 10 -6.78 -18.95 7.83
C LEU A 10 -7.73 -19.12 6.64
N LEU A 11 -7.23 -19.64 5.51
CA LEU A 11 -8.04 -19.86 4.31
C LEU A 11 -9.20 -20.85 4.56
N ALA A 12 -8.95 -21.91 5.34
CA ALA A 12 -9.98 -22.88 5.69
C ALA A 12 -11.12 -22.24 6.55
N ARG A 13 -10.79 -21.27 7.41
CA ARG A 13 -11.79 -20.55 8.22
C ARG A 13 -12.53 -19.46 7.44
N SER A 14 -11.89 -18.89 6.44
CA SER A 14 -12.40 -17.74 5.68
C SER A 14 -13.13 -18.15 4.39
N ALA A 15 -13.21 -19.46 4.09
CA ALA A 15 -13.92 -19.94 2.92
C ALA A 15 -15.39 -19.54 2.99
N PRO A 16 -15.93 -18.77 2.03
CA PRO A 16 -17.34 -18.39 2.04
C PRO A 16 -18.20 -19.64 1.87
N PRO A 17 -19.37 -19.72 2.56
CA PRO A 17 -20.24 -20.90 2.49
C PRO A 17 -20.81 -21.14 1.09
N GLU A 18 -21.03 -20.12 0.32
CA GLU A 18 -21.40 -20.14 -1.12
C GLU A 18 -21.15 -18.75 -1.70
N ALA A 19 -20.73 -18.68 -2.96
CA ALA A 19 -20.62 -17.38 -3.62
C ALA A 19 -22.03 -16.74 -3.71
N PRO A 20 -22.18 -15.45 -3.34
CA PRO A 20 -23.49 -14.80 -3.41
C PRO A 20 -23.99 -14.79 -4.86
N ALA A 21 -25.27 -15.00 -5.05
CA ALA A 21 -25.91 -15.04 -6.38
C ALA A 21 -25.74 -13.72 -7.16
N THR A 22 -25.48 -12.62 -6.45
CA THR A 22 -25.21 -11.30 -7.03
C THR A 22 -23.92 -10.77 -6.40
N PRO A 23 -22.95 -10.25 -7.17
CA PRO A 23 -21.77 -9.60 -6.62
C PRO A 23 -22.16 -8.46 -5.67
N PRO A 24 -21.47 -8.30 -4.53
CA PRO A 24 -21.76 -7.21 -3.60
C PRO A 24 -21.40 -5.86 -4.22
N THR A 25 -22.14 -4.83 -3.86
CA THR A 25 -21.80 -3.44 -4.20
C THR A 25 -20.57 -2.98 -3.40
N ALA A 26 -19.91 -1.90 -3.85
CA ALA A 26 -18.80 -1.28 -3.13
C ALA A 26 -19.20 -0.88 -1.69
N ALA A 27 -20.44 -0.38 -1.49
CA ALA A 27 -20.93 -0.01 -0.17
C ALA A 27 -21.09 -1.23 0.75
N GLU A 28 -21.61 -2.33 0.25
CA GLU A 28 -21.74 -3.59 1.00
C GLU A 28 -20.37 -4.19 1.34
N LEU A 29 -19.40 -4.14 0.42
CA LEU A 29 -18.04 -4.57 0.68
C LEU A 29 -17.36 -3.72 1.75
N ARG A 30 -17.51 -2.40 1.72
CA ARG A 30 -17.00 -1.51 2.77
C ARG A 30 -17.60 -1.84 4.13
N ALA A 31 -18.91 -2.02 4.18
CA ALA A 31 -19.61 -2.36 5.42
C ALA A 31 -19.15 -3.72 5.96
N ALA A 32 -19.01 -4.72 5.11
CA ALA A 32 -18.51 -6.05 5.48
C ALA A 32 -17.06 -6.00 5.95
N PHE A 33 -16.19 -5.26 5.25
CA PHE A 33 -14.80 -5.08 5.61
C PHE A 33 -14.65 -4.38 6.96
N ALA A 34 -15.34 -3.26 7.17
CA ALA A 34 -15.36 -2.56 8.45
C ALA A 34 -15.92 -3.43 9.59
N ALA A 35 -16.94 -4.25 9.32
CA ALA A 35 -17.49 -5.18 10.31
C ALA A 35 -16.56 -6.36 10.64
N SER A 36 -15.70 -6.76 9.71
CA SER A 36 -14.72 -7.84 9.91
C SER A 36 -13.49 -7.37 10.67
N TRP A 37 -13.12 -6.10 10.52
CA TRP A 37 -11.95 -5.55 11.18
C TRP A 37 -12.21 -5.37 12.69
N ARG A 38 -11.22 -5.75 13.48
CA ARG A 38 -11.23 -5.56 14.92
C ARG A 38 -10.01 -4.81 15.34
N ARG A 39 -10.21 -3.66 15.99
CA ARG A 39 -9.09 -2.93 16.59
C ARG A 39 -8.43 -3.83 17.64
N PRO A 40 -7.09 -4.01 17.57
CA PRO A 40 -6.37 -4.77 18.58
C PRO A 40 -6.60 -4.19 19.98
N GLU A 41 -6.82 -5.06 20.98
CA GLU A 41 -6.98 -4.64 22.38
C GLU A 41 -5.74 -3.89 22.91
N LYS A 42 -4.56 -4.26 22.41
CA LYS A 42 -3.28 -3.67 22.80
C LYS A 42 -2.51 -3.29 21.55
N VAL A 43 -2.07 -2.04 21.51
CA VAL A 43 -1.19 -1.50 20.46
C VAL A 43 0.07 -0.94 21.09
N GLU A 44 1.19 -0.97 20.35
CA GLU A 44 2.44 -0.38 20.81
C GLU A 44 2.26 1.13 21.07
N PRO A 45 2.71 1.65 22.26
CA PRO A 45 2.61 3.08 22.53
C PRO A 45 3.61 3.87 21.70
N VAL A 46 3.15 4.98 21.12
CA VAL A 46 3.97 6.02 20.46
C VAL A 46 3.90 7.31 21.27
N ALA A 47 4.63 8.37 20.87
CA ALA A 47 4.59 9.65 21.58
C ALA A 47 3.22 10.34 21.45
N SER A 48 2.72 10.42 20.21
CA SER A 48 1.39 10.97 19.94
C SER A 48 0.78 10.34 18.68
N VAL A 49 -0.56 10.44 18.60
CA VAL A 49 -1.35 10.15 17.40
C VAL A 49 -2.31 11.31 17.22
N THR A 50 -2.24 11.99 16.08
CA THR A 50 -3.06 13.18 15.79
C THR A 50 -3.64 13.07 14.38
N ASP A 51 -4.93 13.40 14.27
CA ASP A 51 -5.61 13.49 12.97
C ASP A 51 -5.56 14.94 12.47
N HIS A 52 -5.27 15.09 11.18
CA HIS A 52 -5.29 16.37 10.47
C HIS A 52 -6.21 16.28 9.25
N VAL A 53 -6.78 17.40 8.86
CA VAL A 53 -7.50 17.55 7.60
C VAL A 53 -6.76 18.59 6.78
N LEU A 54 -6.31 18.21 5.60
CA LEU A 54 -5.60 19.09 4.69
C LEU A 54 -6.55 20.13 4.08
N PRO A 55 -6.05 21.26 3.54
CA PRO A 55 -6.89 22.23 2.80
C PRO A 55 -7.65 21.61 1.62
N SER A 56 -7.12 20.49 1.05
CA SER A 56 -7.80 19.71 0.01
C SER A 56 -8.99 18.86 0.53
N GLY A 57 -9.17 18.77 1.85
CA GLY A 57 -10.17 17.92 2.49
C GLY A 57 -9.65 16.51 2.82
N VAL A 58 -8.47 16.13 2.37
CA VAL A 58 -7.87 14.81 2.67
C VAL A 58 -7.54 14.73 4.15
N ARG A 59 -7.97 13.66 4.79
CA ARG A 59 -7.64 13.36 6.19
C ARG A 59 -6.36 12.52 6.27
N VAL A 60 -5.52 12.82 7.25
CA VAL A 60 -4.33 12.02 7.56
C VAL A 60 -4.22 11.79 9.07
N ARG A 61 -3.60 10.69 9.45
CA ARG A 61 -3.24 10.39 10.85
C ARG A 61 -1.74 10.33 10.99
N VAL A 62 -1.19 11.14 11.88
CA VAL A 62 0.24 11.26 12.15
C VAL A 62 0.58 10.54 13.45
N TYR A 63 1.48 9.56 13.37
CA TYR A 63 2.06 8.84 14.51
C TYR A 63 3.49 9.35 14.74
N LEU A 64 3.81 9.86 15.92
CA LEU A 64 5.15 10.34 16.27
C LEU A 64 5.87 9.36 17.21
N PRO A 65 7.15 9.04 16.97
CA PRO A 65 7.94 8.18 17.85
C PRO A 65 8.38 8.94 19.12
N ARG A 66 8.75 8.19 20.15
CA ARG A 66 9.30 8.74 21.42
C ARG A 66 10.78 9.03 21.27
N VAL A 67 11.11 10.09 20.55
CA VAL A 67 12.49 10.58 20.37
C VAL A 67 12.51 12.11 20.44
N SER A 68 13.68 12.70 20.65
CA SER A 68 13.88 14.15 20.61
C SER A 68 14.28 14.64 19.23
N GLY A 69 13.83 15.84 18.87
CA GLY A 69 14.14 16.49 17.60
C GLY A 69 13.24 16.04 16.44
N PRO A 70 13.37 16.70 15.28
CA PRO A 70 12.61 16.37 14.08
C PRO A 70 12.98 14.98 13.55
N VAL A 71 11.97 14.20 13.14
CA VAL A 71 12.13 12.86 12.57
C VAL A 71 11.71 12.83 11.10
N PRO A 72 12.28 11.94 10.26
CA PRO A 72 11.82 11.73 8.89
C PRO A 72 10.35 11.32 8.86
N ALA A 73 9.67 11.56 7.73
CA ALA A 73 8.30 11.12 7.49
C ALA A 73 8.26 9.85 6.63
N PHE A 74 7.35 8.95 6.96
CA PHE A 74 6.95 7.84 6.12
C PHE A 74 5.44 7.94 5.83
N VAL A 75 5.09 8.31 4.59
CA VAL A 75 3.70 8.35 4.13
C VAL A 75 3.24 6.93 3.89
N TRP A 76 2.19 6.51 4.59
CA TRP A 76 1.60 5.19 4.45
C TRP A 76 0.24 5.26 3.75
N ILE A 77 0.08 4.50 2.66
CA ILE A 77 -1.14 4.44 1.87
C ILE A 77 -1.73 3.03 2.00
N HIS A 78 -2.96 2.94 2.51
CA HIS A 78 -3.63 1.66 2.72
C HIS A 78 -4.03 0.99 1.40
N GLY A 79 -4.22 -0.34 1.44
CA GLY A 79 -4.75 -1.15 0.36
C GLY A 79 -6.29 -1.08 0.26
N GLY A 80 -6.86 -2.05 -0.47
CA GLY A 80 -8.30 -2.18 -0.59
C GLY A 80 -8.85 -1.86 -1.99
N GLY A 81 -8.05 -2.07 -3.05
CA GLY A 81 -8.49 -1.91 -4.45
C GLY A 81 -9.08 -0.52 -4.73
N TRP A 82 -8.54 0.53 -4.12
CA TRP A 82 -9.03 1.91 -4.21
C TRP A 82 -10.49 2.11 -3.81
N THR A 83 -11.17 1.05 -3.35
CA THR A 83 -12.62 0.99 -3.13
C THR A 83 -12.98 0.80 -1.67
N ILE A 84 -12.17 0.08 -0.89
CA ILE A 84 -12.36 -0.21 0.54
C ILE A 84 -11.12 0.20 1.34
N GLY A 85 -11.20 0.12 2.66
CA GLY A 85 -10.10 0.45 3.57
C GLY A 85 -10.19 1.85 4.14
N SER A 86 -9.38 2.09 5.16
CA SER A 86 -9.23 3.37 5.85
C SER A 86 -7.89 3.44 6.58
N ILE A 87 -7.62 4.54 7.26
CA ILE A 87 -6.42 4.70 8.09
C ILE A 87 -6.42 3.85 9.37
N ASP A 88 -7.53 3.20 9.70
CA ASP A 88 -7.67 2.47 10.97
C ASP A 88 -7.07 1.05 10.90
N GLU A 89 -7.18 0.36 9.76
CA GLU A 89 -6.79 -1.05 9.64
C GLU A 89 -5.28 -1.29 9.75
N ASN A 90 -4.47 -0.28 9.50
CA ASN A 90 -3.01 -0.39 9.53
C ASN A 90 -2.36 0.21 10.80
N GLU A 91 -3.13 0.42 11.88
CA GLU A 91 -2.61 1.04 13.11
C GLU A 91 -1.43 0.25 13.72
N VAL A 92 -1.47 -1.09 13.73
CA VAL A 92 -0.41 -1.94 14.29
C VAL A 92 0.89 -1.77 13.49
N ALA A 93 0.82 -1.89 12.17
CA ALA A 93 1.97 -1.71 11.29
C ALA A 93 2.56 -0.30 11.42
N SER A 94 1.69 0.73 11.40
CA SER A 94 2.09 2.13 11.55
C SER A 94 2.85 2.39 12.84
N ARG A 95 2.38 1.86 13.98
CA ARG A 95 3.04 2.01 15.28
C ARG A 95 4.36 1.26 15.35
N THR A 96 4.42 0.04 14.82
CA THR A 96 5.66 -0.75 14.78
C THR A 96 6.72 -0.05 13.91
N VAL A 97 6.37 0.39 12.71
CA VAL A 97 7.28 1.12 11.83
C VAL A 97 7.73 2.44 12.48
N CYS A 98 6.81 3.21 13.04
CA CYS A 98 7.09 4.45 13.76
C CYS A 98 8.14 4.23 14.87
N ASN A 99 7.93 3.22 15.74
CA ASN A 99 8.79 2.96 16.86
C ASN A 99 10.17 2.40 16.47
N VAL A 100 10.22 1.46 15.50
CA VAL A 100 11.46 0.79 15.10
C VAL A 100 12.34 1.68 14.23
N ALA A 101 11.75 2.29 13.20
CA ALA A 101 12.48 3.15 12.26
C ALA A 101 12.71 4.58 12.80
N LYS A 102 12.06 4.96 13.92
CA LYS A 102 12.11 6.33 14.46
C LYS A 102 11.68 7.39 13.45
N VAL A 103 10.62 7.10 12.72
CA VAL A 103 10.01 8.00 11.73
C VAL A 103 8.61 8.42 12.16
N ALA A 104 8.16 9.58 11.72
CA ALA A 104 6.75 9.91 11.76
C ALA A 104 6.03 9.08 10.67
N VAL A 105 5.00 8.30 11.05
CA VAL A 105 4.15 7.63 10.06
C VAL A 105 2.93 8.49 9.80
N VAL A 106 2.67 8.81 8.54
CA VAL A 106 1.55 9.63 8.08
C VAL A 106 0.62 8.77 7.24
N ALA A 107 -0.41 8.21 7.86
CA ALA A 107 -1.41 7.38 7.20
C ALA A 107 -2.42 8.26 6.44
N VAL A 108 -2.68 7.94 5.18
CA VAL A 108 -3.52 8.72 4.27
C VAL A 108 -4.89 8.09 4.13
N ASP A 109 -5.94 8.89 4.31
CA ASP A 109 -7.35 8.52 4.11
C ASP A 109 -7.82 9.14 2.77
N TYR A 110 -7.39 8.54 1.68
CA TYR A 110 -7.69 9.02 0.33
C TYR A 110 -9.13 8.71 -0.08
N ARG A 111 -9.69 9.48 -1.00
CA ARG A 111 -11.05 9.29 -1.52
C ARG A 111 -11.18 7.98 -2.29
N LEU A 112 -12.23 7.23 -2.01
CA LEU A 112 -12.47 5.90 -2.54
C LEU A 112 -13.39 5.92 -3.77
N ALA A 113 -13.17 4.97 -4.66
CA ALA A 113 -14.05 4.63 -5.77
C ALA A 113 -15.25 3.77 -5.27
N PRO A 114 -16.36 3.73 -5.99
CA PRO A 114 -16.64 4.39 -7.27
C PRO A 114 -17.05 5.86 -7.15
N GLU A 115 -17.28 6.39 -5.94
CA GLU A 115 -17.73 7.77 -5.76
C GLU A 115 -16.67 8.77 -6.24
N ASN A 116 -15.39 8.39 -6.14
CA ASN A 116 -14.25 9.18 -6.60
C ASN A 116 -13.30 8.28 -7.41
N PRO A 117 -13.59 8.05 -8.69
CA PRO A 117 -12.76 7.19 -9.54
C PRO A 117 -11.40 7.83 -9.82
N PHE A 118 -10.53 7.11 -10.52
CA PHE A 118 -9.25 7.65 -11.00
C PHE A 118 -9.46 8.99 -11.75
N PRO A 119 -8.64 10.03 -11.47
CA PRO A 119 -7.42 10.05 -10.68
C PRO A 119 -7.56 10.63 -9.25
N ALA A 120 -8.72 10.54 -8.59
CA ALA A 120 -8.92 11.18 -7.29
C ALA A 120 -7.94 10.71 -6.20
N ALA A 121 -7.71 9.39 -6.11
CA ALA A 121 -6.81 8.82 -5.09
C ALA A 121 -5.34 9.23 -5.25
N PRO A 122 -4.70 9.16 -6.45
CA PRO A 122 -3.34 9.64 -6.61
C PRO A 122 -3.20 11.15 -6.35
N ASP A 123 -4.17 11.96 -6.74
CA ASP A 123 -4.13 13.41 -6.45
C ASP A 123 -4.20 13.70 -4.94
N ASP A 124 -5.04 12.96 -4.19
CA ASP A 124 -5.11 13.07 -2.73
C ASP A 124 -3.78 12.68 -2.07
N CYS A 125 -3.21 11.55 -2.47
CA CYS A 125 -1.93 11.07 -1.92
C CYS A 125 -0.77 12.02 -2.26
N TYR A 126 -0.75 12.58 -3.46
CA TYR A 126 0.25 13.58 -3.84
C TYR A 126 0.10 14.87 -3.03
N ALA A 127 -1.13 15.33 -2.79
CA ALA A 127 -1.39 16.51 -1.95
C ALA A 127 -0.86 16.33 -0.51
N VAL A 128 -0.87 15.10 0.03
CA VAL A 128 -0.28 14.80 1.35
C VAL A 128 1.24 14.96 1.32
N VAL A 129 1.92 14.48 0.29
CA VAL A 129 3.38 14.66 0.13
C VAL A 129 3.74 16.14 0.02
N GLU A 130 3.00 16.91 -0.77
CA GLU A 130 3.20 18.37 -0.85
C GLU A 130 2.95 19.08 0.48
N TRP A 131 1.90 18.70 1.21
CA TRP A 131 1.59 19.25 2.53
C TRP A 131 2.72 18.99 3.53
N LEU A 132 3.26 17.75 3.55
CA LEU A 132 4.40 17.39 4.39
C LEU A 132 5.65 18.23 4.05
N ALA A 133 5.99 18.33 2.77
CA ALA A 133 7.16 19.07 2.31
C ALA A 133 7.09 20.58 2.64
N ARG A 134 5.87 21.10 2.87
CA ARG A 134 5.65 22.49 3.36
C ARG A 134 5.61 22.59 4.88
N GLY A 135 5.97 21.55 5.63
CA GLY A 135 5.96 21.54 7.10
C GLY A 135 4.57 21.36 7.73
N GLY A 136 3.61 20.81 6.99
CA GLY A 136 2.22 20.68 7.44
C GLY A 136 2.05 19.81 8.70
N ALA A 137 2.95 18.85 8.95
CA ALA A 137 2.93 18.02 10.16
C ALA A 137 3.61 18.67 11.38
N GLY A 138 4.08 19.92 11.27
CA GLY A 138 4.72 20.69 12.34
C GLY A 138 6.20 20.36 12.55
N ASP A 139 6.84 21.04 13.50
CA ASP A 139 8.29 21.06 13.71
C ASP A 139 8.87 19.71 14.18
N ALA A 140 8.03 18.79 14.63
CA ALA A 140 8.46 17.44 15.01
C ALA A 140 8.79 16.53 13.81
N VAL A 141 8.44 16.94 12.58
CA VAL A 141 8.65 16.19 11.35
C VAL A 141 9.63 16.93 10.44
N ASP A 142 10.65 16.22 9.98
CA ASP A 142 11.60 16.76 9.01
C ASP A 142 11.00 16.72 7.60
N ALA A 143 10.53 17.87 7.14
CA ALA A 143 9.88 18.05 5.84
C ALA A 143 10.77 17.74 4.61
N ALA A 144 12.09 17.66 4.80
CA ALA A 144 13.04 17.35 3.73
C ALA A 144 13.33 15.84 3.58
N ARG A 145 12.93 15.01 4.55
CA ARG A 145 13.18 13.58 4.56
C ARG A 145 11.87 12.78 4.55
N ILE A 146 11.34 12.53 3.36
CA ILE A 146 10.05 11.87 3.15
C ILE A 146 10.28 10.56 2.38
N ALA A 147 9.78 9.45 2.91
CA ALA A 147 9.59 8.20 2.18
C ALA A 147 8.09 7.93 2.02
N ILE A 148 7.73 7.09 1.06
CA ILE A 148 6.34 6.72 0.76
C ILE A 148 6.21 5.20 0.68
N GLY A 149 5.05 4.65 1.01
CA GLY A 149 4.80 3.23 0.84
C GLY A 149 3.36 2.85 1.08
N GLY A 150 3.03 1.64 0.66
CA GLY A 150 1.69 1.10 0.83
C GLY A 150 1.59 -0.36 0.39
N GLU A 151 0.42 -0.93 0.62
CA GLU A 151 0.09 -2.30 0.27
C GLU A 151 -0.97 -2.34 -0.83
N SER A 152 -0.84 -3.24 -1.81
CA SER A 152 -1.84 -3.46 -2.85
C SER A 152 -2.10 -2.19 -3.68
N ALA A 153 -3.34 -1.69 -3.73
CA ALA A 153 -3.66 -0.37 -4.29
C ALA A 153 -2.81 0.76 -3.69
N GLY A 154 -2.47 0.68 -2.38
CA GLY A 154 -1.57 1.63 -1.73
C GLY A 154 -0.12 1.55 -2.25
N GLY A 155 0.34 0.36 -2.62
CA GLY A 155 1.63 0.16 -3.31
C GLY A 155 1.63 0.77 -4.71
N ASN A 156 0.53 0.61 -5.45
CA ASN A 156 0.31 1.31 -6.72
C ASN A 156 0.38 2.82 -6.53
N LEU A 157 -0.43 3.38 -5.63
CA LEU A 157 -0.48 4.82 -5.36
C LEU A 157 0.88 5.37 -4.91
N SER A 158 1.66 4.61 -4.14
CA SER A 158 3.01 5.00 -3.72
C SER A 158 3.96 5.18 -4.89
N THR A 159 3.92 4.27 -5.86
CA THR A 159 4.68 4.38 -7.11
C THR A 159 4.20 5.55 -7.95
N VAL A 160 2.88 5.68 -8.13
CA VAL A 160 2.27 6.76 -8.91
C VAL A 160 2.65 8.13 -8.34
N VAL A 161 2.55 8.32 -7.03
CA VAL A 161 2.95 9.56 -6.36
C VAL A 161 4.47 9.82 -6.54
N SER A 162 5.30 8.77 -6.50
CA SER A 162 6.74 8.91 -6.79
C SER A 162 6.99 9.38 -8.22
N MET A 163 6.24 8.85 -9.20
CA MET A 163 6.29 9.30 -10.60
C MET A 163 5.79 10.75 -10.74
N MET A 164 4.63 11.08 -10.13
CA MET A 164 4.09 12.45 -10.12
C MET A 164 5.09 13.44 -9.53
N SER A 165 5.74 13.09 -8.42
CA SER A 165 6.73 13.96 -7.78
C SER A 165 7.92 14.24 -8.70
N ARG A 166 8.46 13.21 -9.33
CA ARG A 166 9.52 13.34 -10.34
C ARG A 166 9.09 14.22 -11.52
N ASP A 167 7.94 13.91 -12.11
CA ASP A 167 7.47 14.51 -13.37
C ASP A 167 7.04 15.97 -13.19
N ARG A 168 6.45 16.29 -12.05
CA ARG A 168 6.03 17.64 -11.66
C ARG A 168 7.15 18.46 -11.02
N ARG A 169 8.38 17.88 -10.84
CA ARG A 169 9.48 18.49 -10.08
C ARG A 169 9.03 18.92 -8.68
N GLY A 170 8.23 18.03 -8.07
CA GLY A 170 7.70 18.18 -6.72
C GLY A 170 8.70 17.78 -5.63
N PRO A 171 8.21 17.48 -4.40
CA PRO A 171 9.06 17.08 -3.29
C PRO A 171 9.88 15.81 -3.59
N GLU A 172 11.16 15.81 -3.26
CA GLU A 172 12.01 14.62 -3.40
C GLU A 172 11.61 13.55 -2.37
N LEU A 173 11.50 12.30 -2.83
CA LEU A 173 11.21 11.15 -1.98
C LEU A 173 12.48 10.32 -1.77
N ALA A 174 12.81 10.03 -0.52
CA ALA A 174 14.01 9.29 -0.14
C ALA A 174 13.93 7.80 -0.45
N ALA A 175 12.72 7.22 -0.43
CA ALA A 175 12.48 5.81 -0.74
C ALA A 175 11.00 5.54 -1.01
N GLN A 176 10.72 4.37 -1.65
CA GLN A 176 9.38 3.81 -1.79
C GLN A 176 9.33 2.37 -1.26
N VAL A 177 8.24 2.02 -0.56
CA VAL A 177 7.98 0.69 0.00
C VAL A 177 6.72 0.13 -0.64
N LEU A 178 6.84 -0.95 -1.39
CA LEU A 178 5.84 -1.46 -2.32
C LEU A 178 5.48 -2.90 -1.92
N ILE A 179 4.33 -3.09 -1.28
CA ILE A 179 3.93 -4.38 -0.74
C ILE A 179 2.77 -4.93 -1.56
N CYS A 180 2.97 -6.10 -2.18
CA CYS A 180 1.99 -6.72 -3.09
C CYS A 180 1.31 -5.71 -4.03
N PRO A 181 2.07 -4.86 -4.74
CA PRO A 181 1.53 -3.72 -5.46
C PRO A 181 0.75 -4.13 -6.72
N VAL A 182 -0.23 -3.30 -7.13
CA VAL A 182 -0.99 -3.46 -8.38
C VAL A 182 -0.33 -2.63 -9.47
N TYR A 183 0.08 -3.24 -10.59
CA TYR A 183 0.76 -2.53 -11.67
C TYR A 183 0.25 -2.85 -13.07
N ALA A 184 -0.61 -3.86 -13.19
CA ALA A 184 -1.17 -4.32 -14.46
C ALA A 184 -2.69 -4.56 -14.33
N HIS A 185 -3.37 -4.60 -15.47
CA HIS A 185 -4.75 -5.06 -15.52
C HIS A 185 -4.80 -6.61 -15.43
N PRO A 186 -5.82 -7.20 -14.79
CA PRO A 186 -5.94 -8.66 -14.69
C PRO A 186 -5.87 -9.44 -16.00
N ASP A 187 -6.18 -8.77 -17.12
CA ASP A 187 -6.18 -9.38 -18.46
C ASP A 187 -4.86 -9.15 -19.23
N ASP A 188 -3.82 -8.59 -18.59
CA ASP A 188 -2.51 -8.37 -19.22
C ASP A 188 -1.67 -9.66 -19.35
N GLY A 189 -2.18 -10.82 -18.90
CA GLY A 189 -1.61 -12.13 -19.19
C GLY A 189 -0.52 -12.59 -18.20
N PHE A 190 -0.41 -12.01 -17.01
CA PHE A 190 0.49 -12.51 -15.98
C PHE A 190 0.06 -13.88 -15.46
N GLY A 191 1.03 -14.82 -15.31
CA GLY A 191 0.78 -16.21 -14.93
C GLY A 191 0.15 -16.33 -13.54
N SER A 192 0.49 -15.48 -12.60
CA SER A 192 -0.08 -15.50 -11.25
C SER A 192 -1.60 -15.28 -11.22
N TYR A 193 -2.18 -14.56 -12.19
CA TYR A 193 -3.65 -14.43 -12.35
C TYR A 193 -4.33 -15.73 -12.79
N VAL A 194 -3.58 -16.68 -13.33
CA VAL A 194 -4.07 -18.04 -13.68
C VAL A 194 -3.79 -19.00 -12.53
N ASP A 195 -2.56 -19.00 -12.03
CA ASP A 195 -2.08 -19.95 -11.02
C ASP A 195 -2.79 -19.79 -9.66
N PHE A 196 -3.16 -18.55 -9.31
CA PHE A 196 -3.75 -18.19 -8.02
C PHE A 196 -5.12 -17.48 -8.18
N ALA A 197 -5.80 -17.72 -9.31
CA ALA A 197 -7.08 -17.08 -9.63
C ALA A 197 -8.10 -17.15 -8.50
N ASP A 198 -8.13 -18.26 -7.78
CA ASP A 198 -9.06 -18.54 -6.67
C ASP A 198 -8.37 -19.35 -5.56
N GLY A 199 -8.97 -19.32 -4.35
CA GLY A 199 -8.56 -20.17 -3.22
C GLY A 199 -7.41 -19.63 -2.35
N PHE A 200 -6.86 -18.42 -2.66
CA PHE A 200 -5.73 -17.82 -1.96
C PHE A 200 -6.04 -16.44 -1.37
N GLY A 201 -7.30 -16.16 -1.06
CA GLY A 201 -7.76 -14.88 -0.50
C GLY A 201 -8.10 -13.88 -1.58
N MET A 202 -7.12 -13.12 -2.09
CA MET A 202 -7.35 -12.23 -3.24
C MET A 202 -7.55 -13.07 -4.50
N THR A 203 -8.63 -12.78 -5.24
CA THR A 203 -8.97 -13.51 -6.47
C THR A 203 -8.83 -12.63 -7.71
N ALA A 204 -8.67 -13.26 -8.88
CA ALA A 204 -8.69 -12.56 -10.16
C ALA A 204 -10.03 -11.83 -10.40
N GLY A 205 -11.15 -12.43 -9.96
CA GLY A 205 -12.47 -11.83 -10.02
C GLY A 205 -12.59 -10.57 -9.13
N ALA A 206 -12.05 -10.62 -7.92
CA ALA A 206 -12.02 -9.44 -7.03
C ALA A 206 -11.20 -8.29 -7.63
N MET A 207 -10.07 -8.60 -8.27
CA MET A 207 -9.27 -7.56 -8.94
C MET A 207 -10.04 -6.91 -10.10
N ARG A 208 -10.73 -7.70 -10.95
CA ARG A 208 -11.58 -7.14 -12.00
C ARG A 208 -12.66 -6.23 -11.44
N PHE A 209 -13.34 -6.66 -10.37
CA PHE A 209 -14.32 -5.83 -9.69
C PHE A 209 -13.74 -4.50 -9.22
N PHE A 210 -12.56 -4.48 -8.61
CA PHE A 210 -11.93 -3.22 -8.17
C PHE A 210 -11.58 -2.29 -9.34
N PHE A 211 -11.09 -2.83 -10.44
CA PHE A 211 -10.87 -2.03 -11.65
C PHE A 211 -12.16 -1.46 -12.21
N GLU A 212 -13.26 -2.22 -12.23
CA GLU A 212 -14.60 -1.74 -12.65
C GLU A 212 -15.11 -0.58 -11.77
N GLN A 213 -14.74 -0.54 -10.47
CA GLN A 213 -15.09 0.58 -9.60
C GLN A 213 -14.18 1.79 -9.81
N TYR A 214 -12.90 1.58 -10.10
CA TYR A 214 -11.90 2.62 -10.11
C TYR A 214 -11.74 3.32 -11.46
N VAL A 215 -11.93 2.59 -12.56
CA VAL A 215 -11.76 3.07 -13.92
C VAL A 215 -13.10 3.54 -14.47
N SER A 216 -13.20 4.82 -14.81
CA SER A 216 -14.43 5.40 -15.37
C SER A 216 -14.44 5.45 -16.91
N ASP A 217 -13.26 5.35 -17.54
CA ASP A 217 -13.07 5.32 -19.00
C ASP A 217 -12.02 4.26 -19.34
N PRO A 218 -12.32 3.28 -20.20
CA PRO A 218 -11.36 2.26 -20.63
C PRO A 218 -10.03 2.82 -21.18
N ALA A 219 -10.03 4.02 -21.77
CA ALA A 219 -8.80 4.67 -22.24
C ALA A 219 -7.79 4.97 -21.10
N GLN A 220 -8.26 5.05 -19.85
CA GLN A 220 -7.39 5.23 -18.68
C GLN A 220 -6.48 4.02 -18.42
N LEU A 221 -6.80 2.83 -18.96
CA LEU A 221 -5.95 1.62 -18.83
C LEU A 221 -4.57 1.77 -19.50
N ASP A 222 -4.39 2.77 -20.35
CA ASP A 222 -3.09 3.11 -20.95
C ASP A 222 -2.33 4.18 -20.15
N ASP A 223 -2.95 4.76 -19.11
CA ASP A 223 -2.33 5.81 -18.29
C ASP A 223 -1.31 5.20 -17.30
N PRO A 224 -0.02 5.61 -17.34
CA PRO A 224 1.00 5.13 -16.40
C PRO A 224 0.73 5.54 -14.94
N TYR A 225 -0.11 6.52 -14.68
CA TYR A 225 -0.54 6.87 -13.32
C TYR A 225 -1.70 6.00 -12.81
N LEU A 226 -2.31 5.18 -13.67
CA LEU A 226 -3.19 4.09 -13.27
C LEU A 226 -2.41 2.77 -13.20
N LEU A 227 -1.71 2.42 -14.28
CA LEU A 227 -0.97 1.18 -14.46
C LEU A 227 0.53 1.47 -14.67
N PRO A 228 1.34 1.50 -13.62
CA PRO A 228 2.78 1.82 -13.70
C PRO A 228 3.60 0.97 -14.66
N LEU A 229 3.17 -0.24 -15.00
CA LEU A 229 3.81 -1.05 -16.05
C LEU A 229 3.61 -0.47 -17.48
N ARG A 230 2.73 0.50 -17.67
CA ARG A 230 2.60 1.28 -18.93
C ARG A 230 3.67 2.38 -19.05
N ALA A 231 4.36 2.74 -17.95
CA ALA A 231 5.37 3.79 -17.98
C ALA A 231 6.54 3.41 -18.89
N SER A 232 6.93 4.34 -19.76
CA SER A 232 8.09 4.21 -20.65
C SER A 232 9.40 4.63 -19.97
N ASP A 233 9.33 5.45 -18.91
CA ASP A 233 10.48 5.94 -18.14
C ASP A 233 10.29 5.70 -16.65
N LEU A 234 11.11 4.84 -16.06
CA LEU A 234 11.19 4.56 -14.63
C LEU A 234 12.49 5.09 -14.00
N THR A 235 13.27 5.85 -14.75
CA THR A 235 14.52 6.44 -14.23
C THR A 235 14.23 7.47 -13.14
N ARG A 236 15.22 7.69 -12.26
CA ARG A 236 15.14 8.71 -11.20
C ARG A 236 14.00 8.54 -10.21
N LEU A 237 13.38 7.35 -10.14
CA LEU A 237 12.48 7.02 -9.05
C LEU A 237 13.28 6.71 -7.77
N PRO A 238 12.71 6.91 -6.59
CA PRO A 238 13.42 6.67 -5.34
C PRO A 238 13.78 5.19 -5.16
N PRO A 239 14.84 4.87 -4.39
CA PRO A 239 15.16 3.49 -4.01
C PRO A 239 13.93 2.74 -3.49
N ALA A 240 13.77 1.48 -3.87
CA ALA A 240 12.56 0.70 -3.63
C ALA A 240 12.82 -0.54 -2.77
N LEU A 241 11.94 -0.77 -1.80
CA LEU A 241 11.73 -2.08 -1.19
C LEU A 241 10.45 -2.68 -1.77
N VAL A 242 10.56 -3.85 -2.43
CA VAL A 242 9.40 -4.56 -3.01
C VAL A 242 9.20 -5.88 -2.26
N LEU A 243 8.04 -6.04 -1.65
CA LEU A 243 7.64 -7.27 -0.96
C LEU A 243 6.47 -7.90 -1.71
N THR A 244 6.59 -9.16 -2.10
CA THR A 244 5.53 -9.93 -2.76
C THR A 244 5.14 -11.16 -1.93
N ALA A 245 3.94 -11.67 -2.13
CA ALA A 245 3.51 -12.93 -1.55
C ALA A 245 3.60 -14.05 -2.60
N GLU A 246 3.96 -15.28 -2.18
CA GLU A 246 4.15 -16.38 -3.11
C GLU A 246 2.83 -16.83 -3.78
N TYR A 247 1.73 -16.79 -3.03
CA TYR A 247 0.39 -17.18 -3.48
C TYR A 247 -0.51 -15.96 -3.64
N ASP A 248 -0.17 -15.10 -4.60
CA ASP A 248 -0.87 -13.84 -4.84
C ASP A 248 -1.05 -13.62 -6.35
N VAL A 249 -2.24 -13.25 -6.77
CA VAL A 249 -2.52 -12.88 -8.17
C VAL A 249 -1.63 -11.74 -8.65
N LEU A 250 -1.21 -10.82 -7.75
CA LEU A 250 -0.38 -9.66 -8.05
C LEU A 250 1.13 -9.95 -8.02
N ARG A 251 1.54 -11.20 -7.73
CA ARG A 251 2.95 -11.57 -7.57
C ARG A 251 3.79 -11.18 -8.78
N ASP A 252 3.40 -11.66 -9.95
CA ASP A 252 4.24 -11.57 -11.14
C ASP A 252 4.37 -10.15 -11.66
N GLU A 253 3.31 -9.34 -11.61
CA GLU A 253 3.35 -7.94 -12.01
C GLU A 253 4.22 -7.09 -11.04
N GLY A 254 4.15 -7.37 -9.74
CA GLY A 254 4.99 -6.73 -8.73
C GLY A 254 6.48 -7.03 -8.93
N GLU A 255 6.82 -8.28 -9.25
CA GLU A 255 8.20 -8.70 -9.50
C GLU A 255 8.72 -8.20 -10.85
N GLU A 256 7.88 -8.19 -11.89
CA GLU A 256 8.21 -7.59 -13.18
C GLU A 256 8.50 -6.08 -13.04
N PHE A 257 7.69 -5.37 -12.25
CA PHE A 257 7.95 -3.95 -12.00
C PHE A 257 9.27 -3.73 -11.25
N ALA A 258 9.56 -4.56 -10.23
CA ALA A 258 10.85 -4.51 -9.52
C ALA A 258 12.04 -4.73 -10.47
N ARG A 259 11.93 -5.69 -11.40
CA ARG A 259 12.93 -5.94 -12.43
C ARG A 259 13.15 -4.72 -13.34
N ARG A 260 12.06 -4.10 -13.83
CA ARG A 260 12.11 -2.91 -14.68
C ARG A 260 12.66 -1.69 -13.95
N LEU A 261 12.35 -1.50 -12.66
CA LEU A 261 12.98 -0.46 -11.84
C LEU A 261 14.50 -0.64 -11.77
N ALA A 262 14.96 -1.86 -11.51
CA ALA A 262 16.40 -2.17 -11.46
C ALA A 262 17.09 -1.92 -12.81
N GLU A 263 16.48 -2.30 -13.92
CA GLU A 263 16.97 -2.02 -15.27
C GLU A 263 17.03 -0.52 -15.59
N ALA A 264 16.11 0.27 -15.03
CA ALA A 264 16.15 1.73 -15.11
C ALA A 264 17.19 2.39 -14.19
N GLY A 265 17.99 1.60 -13.47
CA GLY A 265 19.05 2.09 -12.59
C GLY A 265 18.59 2.48 -11.19
N VAL A 266 17.35 2.15 -10.79
CA VAL A 266 16.85 2.35 -9.43
C VAL A 266 17.40 1.25 -8.51
N LYS A 267 17.81 1.61 -7.29
CA LYS A 267 18.21 0.62 -6.28
C LYS A 267 16.96 -0.12 -5.78
N VAL A 268 16.91 -1.45 -5.93
CA VAL A 268 15.77 -2.28 -5.56
C VAL A 268 16.22 -3.38 -4.59
N GLU A 269 15.55 -3.47 -3.44
CA GLU A 269 15.53 -4.65 -2.59
C GLU A 269 14.20 -5.37 -2.83
N MET A 270 14.22 -6.64 -3.26
CA MET A 270 13.01 -7.42 -3.48
C MET A 270 13.01 -8.68 -2.61
N THR A 271 11.87 -8.99 -1.99
CA THR A 271 11.69 -10.22 -1.22
C THR A 271 10.31 -10.81 -1.48
N ARG A 272 10.27 -12.06 -2.00
CA ARG A 272 9.06 -12.87 -2.02
C ARG A 272 8.88 -13.55 -0.66
N TYR A 273 7.75 -13.34 -0.01
CA TYR A 273 7.39 -14.02 1.22
C TYR A 273 6.80 -15.39 0.91
N SER A 274 7.63 -16.44 1.11
CA SER A 274 7.27 -17.82 0.82
C SER A 274 6.12 -18.30 1.70
N GLY A 275 5.20 -19.04 1.11
CA GLY A 275 4.03 -19.60 1.78
C GLY A 275 2.94 -18.57 2.11
N GLN A 276 3.12 -17.30 1.79
CA GLN A 276 2.19 -16.22 2.13
C GLN A 276 1.22 -15.90 1.01
N ILE A 277 0.11 -15.25 1.37
CA ILE A 277 -0.96 -14.77 0.50
C ILE A 277 -1.03 -13.25 0.52
N HIS A 278 -1.81 -12.68 -0.40
CA HIS A 278 -2.12 -11.24 -0.41
C HIS A 278 -2.67 -10.77 0.95
N GLY A 279 -2.26 -9.59 1.40
CA GLY A 279 -2.69 -9.03 2.68
C GLY A 279 -1.89 -9.50 3.91
N PHE A 280 -0.82 -10.28 3.73
CA PHE A 280 0.01 -10.78 4.84
C PHE A 280 0.65 -9.66 5.67
N TYR A 281 0.79 -8.46 5.13
CA TYR A 281 1.36 -7.33 5.83
C TYR A 281 0.37 -6.68 6.80
N GLY A 282 -0.78 -6.23 6.32
CA GLY A 282 -1.70 -5.39 7.09
C GLY A 282 -3.01 -6.05 7.45
N LEU A 283 -3.53 -6.94 6.60
CA LEU A 283 -4.86 -7.51 6.78
C LEU A 283 -4.88 -8.70 7.76
N TYR A 284 -3.87 -9.55 7.72
CA TYR A 284 -3.81 -10.78 8.51
C TYR A 284 -2.72 -10.69 9.58
N THR A 285 -3.00 -9.92 10.63
CA THR A 285 -2.05 -9.65 11.72
C THR A 285 -1.69 -10.88 12.56
N ASP A 286 -2.48 -11.94 12.48
CA ASP A 286 -2.23 -13.23 13.15
C ASP A 286 -1.16 -14.08 12.45
N LEU A 287 -0.81 -13.76 11.21
CA LEU A 287 0.25 -14.46 10.49
C LEU A 287 1.62 -14.06 11.03
N SER A 288 2.50 -15.04 11.24
CA SER A 288 3.89 -14.80 11.70
C SER A 288 4.71 -13.92 10.73
N ALA A 289 4.31 -13.87 9.47
CA ALA A 289 4.90 -13.02 8.45
C ALA A 289 4.60 -11.53 8.70
N SER A 290 3.44 -11.16 9.25
CA SER A 290 3.03 -9.79 9.47
C SER A 290 4.04 -9.01 10.35
N PRO A 291 4.33 -9.36 11.61
CA PRO A 291 5.30 -8.62 12.42
C PRO A 291 6.73 -8.69 11.85
N ARG A 292 7.08 -9.73 11.10
CA ARG A 292 8.37 -9.85 10.43
C ARG A 292 8.48 -8.86 9.26
N SER A 293 7.42 -8.70 8.48
CA SER A 293 7.39 -7.75 7.37
C SER A 293 7.36 -6.29 7.85
N HIS A 294 6.67 -5.99 8.96
CA HIS A 294 6.73 -4.66 9.58
C HIS A 294 8.16 -4.28 9.96
N ARG A 295 8.91 -5.21 10.60
CA ARG A 295 10.33 -4.98 10.93
C ARG A 295 11.20 -4.88 9.69
N HIS A 296 10.91 -5.64 8.63
CA HIS A 296 11.63 -5.53 7.36
C HIS A 296 11.51 -4.12 6.78
N VAL A 297 10.29 -3.59 6.69
CA VAL A 297 10.02 -2.21 6.27
C VAL A 297 10.75 -1.21 7.19
N ALA A 298 10.62 -1.36 8.50
CA ALA A 298 11.25 -0.46 9.46
C ALA A 298 12.79 -0.47 9.35
N ASN A 299 13.42 -1.63 9.18
CA ASN A 299 14.86 -1.76 9.00
C ASN A 299 15.32 -1.13 7.67
N PHE A 300 14.54 -1.28 6.60
CA PHE A 300 14.82 -0.60 5.34
C PHE A 300 14.80 0.92 5.53
N LEU A 301 13.76 1.47 6.13
CA LEU A 301 13.64 2.91 6.40
C LEU A 301 14.77 3.41 7.32
N THR A 302 15.18 2.63 8.33
CA THR A 302 16.33 2.95 9.18
C THR A 302 17.62 3.10 8.35
N ARG A 303 17.85 2.23 7.36
CA ARG A 303 19.02 2.36 6.48
C ARG A 303 18.93 3.55 5.51
N VAL A 304 17.73 3.91 5.10
CA VAL A 304 17.49 5.05 4.19
C VAL A 304 17.76 6.38 4.90
N PHE A 305 17.33 6.49 6.15
CA PHE A 305 17.39 7.76 6.87
C PHE A 305 18.63 7.93 7.77
N GLY A 306 19.41 6.87 7.97
CA GLY A 306 20.68 6.91 8.70
C GLY A 306 20.51 6.77 10.19
#